data_88935efaf5215cf0fcd23cc5f325008d
#
_entry.id   88935efaf5215cf0fcd23cc5f325008d
#
_cell.length_a   1.000
_cell.length_b   1.000
_cell.length_c   1.000
_cell.angle_alpha   90.00
_cell.angle_beta   90.00
_cell.angle_gamma   90.00
#
_symmetry.space_group_name_H-M   'P 1'
#
loop_
_entity.id
_entity.type
_entity.pdbx_description
1 polymer ?
#
loop_
_entity_poly.entity_id
_entity_poly.type
_entity_poly.pdbx_seq_one_letter_code
_entity_poly.pdbx_strand_id
1 'polypeptide(L)'
;DLVRSRGLGDVYKRQVLEELTGHAEIVLQRLELPYRVVTLCTADLGFSSAKTYDLEVWLPGQQRYREISSCSNFETFQSRRMRARWRNPETSKPEYVHTLNGSGLAIGRTLVAIMENYQNEDRTISVPDVLRPYLGGCDRIQNA
;
A
#
# COMPACT_ATOMS: atom_id res chain seq x y z
N ASP A 1 -0.69 -2.09 19.13
CA ASP A 1 -1.70 -3.13 19.40
C ASP A 1 -1.69 -4.12 18.25
N LEU A 2 -1.12 -5.29 18.51
CA LEU A 2 -1.20 -6.43 17.61
C LEU A 2 -2.68 -6.76 17.42
N VAL A 3 -3.16 -6.66 16.18
CA VAL A 3 -4.53 -7.03 15.81
C VAL A 3 -4.75 -8.47 16.27
N ARG A 4 -5.51 -8.66 17.34
CA ARG A 4 -5.96 -9.96 17.79
C ARG A 4 -6.80 -10.57 16.67
N SER A 5 -6.28 -11.59 16.00
CA SER A 5 -7.07 -12.42 15.09
C SER A 5 -8.09 -13.20 15.93
N ARG A 6 -9.18 -12.56 16.28
CA ARG A 6 -10.38 -13.26 16.72
C ARG A 6 -10.95 -13.92 15.48
N GLY A 7 -11.43 -15.16 15.61
CA GLY A 7 -12.09 -15.92 14.54
C GLY A 7 -13.39 -15.29 14.02
N LEU A 8 -13.36 -13.97 13.81
CA LEU A 8 -14.40 -13.20 13.16
C LEU A 8 -14.27 -13.47 11.66
N GLY A 9 -15.33 -13.96 11.07
CA GLY A 9 -15.40 -14.47 9.72
C GLY A 9 -14.91 -13.53 8.62
N ASP A 10 -15.17 -13.87 7.37
CA ASP A 10 -14.68 -13.18 6.16
C ASP A 10 -14.85 -11.66 6.14
N VAL A 11 -15.83 -11.13 6.88
CA VAL A 11 -16.08 -9.69 6.99
C VAL A 11 -14.92 -8.95 7.67
N TYR A 12 -14.39 -9.48 8.79
CA TYR A 12 -13.28 -8.84 9.51
C TYR A 12 -11.98 -8.83 8.68
N LYS A 13 -11.73 -9.91 7.95
CA LYS A 13 -10.53 -10.03 7.09
C LYS A 13 -10.56 -9.03 5.94
N ARG A 14 -11.75 -8.77 5.38
CA ARG A 14 -11.95 -7.74 4.39
C ARG A 14 -11.71 -6.35 4.96
N GLN A 15 -12.22 -6.08 6.16
CA GLN A 15 -11.99 -4.79 6.85
C GLN A 15 -10.52 -4.52 7.09
N VAL A 16 -9.73 -5.53 7.52
CA VAL A 16 -8.28 -5.35 7.72
C VAL A 16 -7.54 -5.12 6.41
N LEU A 17 -7.98 -5.71 5.28
CA LEU A 17 -7.40 -5.39 3.98
C LEU A 17 -7.71 -3.95 3.56
N GLU A 18 -8.95 -3.48 3.77
CA GLU A 18 -9.33 -2.08 3.51
C GLU A 18 -8.50 -1.12 4.39
N GLU A 19 -8.31 -1.43 5.67
CA GLU A 19 -7.48 -0.65 6.59
C GLU A 19 -6.02 -0.60 6.13
N LEU A 20 -5.44 -1.74 5.75
CA LEU A 20 -4.08 -1.82 5.23
C LEU A 20 -3.90 -0.98 3.97
N THR A 21 -4.87 -1.04 3.05
CA THR A 21 -4.90 -0.24 1.83
C THR A 21 -5.00 1.24 2.17
N GLY A 22 -5.89 1.61 3.09
CA GLY A 22 -6.04 2.99 3.57
C GLY A 22 -4.76 3.57 4.17
N HIS A 23 -3.94 2.77 4.86
CA HIS A 23 -2.64 3.22 5.36
C HIS A 23 -1.68 3.60 4.22
N ALA A 24 -1.68 2.86 3.12
CA ALA A 24 -0.89 3.21 1.94
C ALA A 24 -1.44 4.45 1.22
N GLU A 25 -2.78 4.59 1.13
CA GLU A 25 -3.42 5.78 0.55
C GLU A 25 -3.08 7.06 1.30
N ILE A 26 -3.07 7.02 2.66
CA ILE A 26 -2.73 8.19 3.49
C ILE A 26 -1.37 8.79 3.11
N VAL A 27 -0.39 7.98 2.73
CA VAL A 27 0.92 8.49 2.29
C VAL A 27 0.78 9.29 1.00
N LEU A 28 0.05 8.77 0.01
CA LEU A 28 -0.19 9.45 -1.26
C LEU A 28 -1.03 10.72 -1.08
N GLN A 29 -2.04 10.66 -0.21
CA GLN A 29 -2.88 11.82 0.14
C GLN A 29 -2.05 12.94 0.80
N ARG A 30 -1.18 12.60 1.76
CA ARG A 30 -0.30 13.57 2.42
C ARG A 30 0.74 14.17 1.47
N LEU A 31 1.15 13.42 0.46
CA LEU A 31 2.03 13.87 -0.61
C LEU A 31 1.27 14.63 -1.71
N GLU A 32 -0.07 14.70 -1.63
CA GLU A 32 -0.95 15.33 -2.62
C GLU A 32 -0.71 14.82 -4.06
N LEU A 33 -0.34 13.53 -4.18
CA LEU A 33 -0.10 12.90 -5.47
C LEU A 33 -1.41 12.37 -6.07
N PRO A 34 -1.67 12.57 -7.37
CA PRO A 34 -2.81 11.97 -8.04
C PRO A 34 -2.66 10.45 -8.09
N TYR A 35 -3.61 9.72 -7.54
CA TYR A 35 -3.58 8.25 -7.51
C TYR A 35 -4.97 7.66 -7.74
N ARG A 36 -5.00 6.35 -7.95
CA ARG A 36 -6.23 5.56 -7.95
C ARG A 36 -5.99 4.20 -7.28
N VAL A 37 -7.07 3.60 -6.76
CA VAL A 37 -7.07 2.23 -6.24
C VAL A 37 -7.77 1.33 -7.23
N VAL A 38 -7.14 0.23 -7.59
CA VAL A 38 -7.65 -0.75 -8.55
C VAL A 38 -7.81 -2.09 -7.86
N THR A 39 -8.98 -2.69 -7.96
CA THR A 39 -9.18 -4.08 -7.57
C THR A 39 -8.74 -4.98 -8.71
N LEU A 40 -7.78 -5.86 -8.46
CA LEU A 40 -7.32 -6.79 -9.50
C LEU A 40 -8.39 -7.83 -9.84
N CYS A 41 -8.56 -8.08 -11.13
CA CYS A 41 -9.39 -9.17 -11.61
C CYS A 41 -8.66 -10.52 -11.46
N THR A 42 -9.39 -11.61 -11.59
CA THR A 42 -8.87 -12.97 -11.37
C THR A 42 -7.68 -13.32 -12.27
N ALA A 43 -7.62 -12.73 -13.47
CA ALA A 43 -6.53 -12.97 -14.42
C ALA A 43 -5.20 -12.32 -14.00
N ASP A 44 -5.27 -11.22 -13.24
CA ASP A 44 -4.10 -10.45 -12.79
C ASP A 44 -3.70 -10.80 -11.34
N LEU A 45 -4.55 -11.56 -10.62
CA LEU A 45 -4.23 -12.01 -9.27
C LEU A 45 -3.05 -12.99 -9.30
N GLY A 46 -2.07 -12.76 -8.43
CA GLY A 46 -1.07 -13.78 -8.14
C GLY A 46 -1.74 -15.07 -7.63
N PHE A 47 -1.24 -16.24 -8.07
CA PHE A 47 -1.83 -17.56 -7.79
C PHE A 47 -2.13 -17.84 -6.30
N SER A 48 -1.52 -17.10 -5.40
CA SER A 48 -1.62 -17.27 -3.95
C SER A 48 -2.58 -16.31 -3.27
N SER A 49 -3.03 -15.25 -3.96
CA SER A 49 -3.90 -14.21 -3.37
C SER A 49 -5.36 -14.47 -3.67
N ALA A 50 -6.22 -14.17 -2.68
CA ALA A 50 -7.67 -14.25 -2.80
C ALA A 50 -8.29 -12.90 -3.23
N LYS A 51 -7.65 -11.78 -2.85
CA LYS A 51 -8.04 -10.43 -3.23
C LYS A 51 -6.83 -9.52 -3.16
N THR A 52 -6.69 -8.62 -4.14
CA THR A 52 -5.62 -7.62 -4.18
C THR A 52 -6.18 -6.27 -4.59
N TYR A 53 -5.70 -5.24 -3.90
CA TYR A 53 -5.79 -3.85 -4.30
C TYR A 53 -4.42 -3.33 -4.70
N ASP A 54 -4.32 -2.75 -5.89
CA ASP A 54 -3.15 -2.01 -6.31
C ASP A 54 -3.44 -0.51 -6.22
N LEU A 55 -2.50 0.23 -5.66
CA LEU A 55 -2.48 1.68 -5.69
C LEU A 55 -1.59 2.09 -6.86
N GLU A 56 -2.14 2.91 -7.74
CA GLU A 56 -1.42 3.42 -8.91
C GLU A 56 -1.33 4.94 -8.82
N VAL A 57 -0.13 5.49 -8.99
CA VAL A 57 0.15 6.92 -9.02
C VAL A 57 0.27 7.41 -10.47
N TRP A 58 -0.23 8.61 -10.73
CA TRP A 58 -0.07 9.26 -12.02
C TRP A 58 1.35 9.77 -12.23
N LEU A 59 1.95 9.40 -13.36
CA LEU A 59 3.26 9.90 -13.79
C LEU A 59 3.09 10.76 -15.04
N PRO A 60 3.17 12.09 -14.92
CA PRO A 60 3.00 13.01 -16.05
C PRO A 60 3.94 12.77 -17.21
N GLY A 61 5.22 12.46 -16.95
CA GLY A 61 6.21 12.18 -17.97
C GLY A 61 5.93 10.94 -18.81
N GLN A 62 5.16 9.99 -18.26
CA GLN A 62 4.72 8.78 -18.98
C GLN A 62 3.26 8.86 -19.44
N GLN A 63 2.52 9.88 -19.01
CA GLN A 63 1.08 10.06 -19.24
C GLN A 63 0.25 8.81 -18.89
N ARG A 64 0.56 8.17 -17.76
CA ARG A 64 -0.17 6.98 -17.29
C ARG A 64 -0.02 6.75 -15.79
N TYR A 65 -0.93 5.96 -15.27
CA TYR A 65 -0.84 5.42 -13.92
C TYR A 65 0.17 4.27 -13.85
N ARG A 66 0.90 4.19 -12.74
CA ARG A 66 1.84 3.13 -12.43
C ARG A 66 1.61 2.63 -11.00
N GLU A 67 1.60 1.32 -10.85
CA GLU A 67 1.53 0.68 -9.54
C GLU A 67 2.63 1.21 -8.62
N ILE A 68 2.27 1.58 -7.40
CA ILE A 68 3.18 2.09 -6.37
C ILE A 68 3.06 1.31 -5.06
N SER A 69 1.95 0.62 -4.87
CA SER A 69 1.71 -0.29 -3.74
C SER A 69 0.75 -1.39 -4.17
N SER A 70 0.91 -2.57 -3.58
CA SER A 70 -0.02 -3.68 -3.73
C SER A 70 -0.35 -4.25 -2.35
N CYS A 71 -1.65 -4.36 -2.04
CA CYS A 71 -2.17 -4.85 -0.77
C CYS A 71 -3.02 -6.09 -1.03
N SER A 72 -2.60 -7.25 -0.50
CA SER A 72 -3.20 -8.54 -0.81
C SER A 72 -3.61 -9.32 0.42
N ASN A 73 -4.72 -10.05 0.30
CA ASN A 73 -5.15 -11.08 1.24
C ASN A 73 -4.82 -12.46 0.66
N PHE A 74 -4.08 -13.25 1.41
CA PHE A 74 -3.64 -14.61 1.03
C PHE A 74 -4.41 -15.71 1.77
N GLU A 75 -5.38 -15.35 2.60
CA GLU A 75 -6.10 -16.29 3.46
C GLU A 75 -5.13 -17.24 4.17
N THR A 76 -5.33 -18.55 4.05
CA THR A 76 -4.46 -19.55 4.69
C THR A 76 -3.31 -20.03 3.81
N PHE A 77 -3.15 -19.50 2.60
CA PHE A 77 -2.16 -20.00 1.65
C PHE A 77 -0.72 -19.96 2.19
N GLN A 78 -0.31 -18.80 2.68
CA GLN A 78 1.04 -18.61 3.23
C GLN A 78 1.20 -19.31 4.59
N SER A 79 0.20 -19.25 5.45
CA SER A 79 0.25 -19.83 6.78
C SER A 79 0.36 -21.37 6.75
N ARG A 80 -0.23 -22.02 5.74
CA ARG A 80 -0.05 -23.47 5.53
C ARG A 80 1.41 -23.84 5.28
N ARG A 81 2.13 -23.03 4.48
CA ARG A 81 3.55 -23.22 4.19
C ARG A 81 4.44 -22.93 5.38
N MET A 82 4.17 -21.85 6.10
CA MET A 82 4.87 -21.47 7.34
C MET A 82 4.48 -22.36 8.52
N ARG A 83 3.42 -23.17 8.40
CA ARG A 83 2.79 -23.91 9.50
C ARG A 83 2.34 -23.01 10.64
N ALA A 84 2.03 -21.74 10.34
CA ALA A 84 1.58 -20.76 11.31
C ALA A 84 0.11 -21.02 11.69
N ARG A 85 -0.10 -21.32 12.97
CA ARG A 85 -1.42 -21.66 13.53
C ARG A 85 -1.67 -20.85 14.79
N TRP A 86 -2.94 -20.65 15.09
CA TRP A 86 -3.40 -20.08 16.35
C TRP A 86 -4.41 -21.04 16.99
N ARG A 87 -4.55 -20.99 18.30
CA ARG A 87 -5.57 -21.77 18.99
C ARG A 87 -6.85 -20.96 19.03
N ASN A 88 -7.88 -21.43 18.34
CA ASN A 88 -9.19 -20.79 18.35
C ASN A 88 -9.77 -20.92 19.78
N PRO A 89 -10.09 -19.80 20.47
CA PRO A 89 -10.59 -19.85 21.84
C PRO A 89 -12.00 -20.46 21.94
N GLU A 90 -12.79 -20.42 20.87
CA GLU A 90 -14.14 -20.95 20.84
C GLU A 90 -14.16 -22.48 20.66
N THR A 91 -13.30 -22.99 19.77
CA THR A 91 -13.24 -24.41 19.44
C THR A 91 -12.12 -25.16 20.15
N SER A 92 -11.18 -24.44 20.77
CA SER A 92 -9.93 -24.94 21.37
C SER A 92 -9.05 -25.73 20.38
N LYS A 93 -9.33 -25.64 19.07
CA LYS A 93 -8.57 -26.34 18.01
C LYS A 93 -7.52 -25.42 17.38
N PRO A 94 -6.40 -25.97 16.93
CA PRO A 94 -5.42 -25.21 16.15
C PRO A 94 -5.95 -24.99 14.72
N GLU A 95 -6.02 -23.72 14.30
CA GLU A 95 -6.44 -23.30 12.98
C GLU A 95 -5.32 -22.49 12.30
N TYR A 96 -5.25 -22.51 10.96
CA TYR A 96 -4.29 -21.68 10.25
C TYR A 96 -4.69 -20.22 10.32
N VAL A 97 -3.70 -19.33 10.55
CA VAL A 97 -3.91 -17.89 10.49
C VAL A 97 -4.12 -17.45 9.04
N HIS A 98 -4.82 -16.33 8.86
CA HIS A 98 -4.88 -15.66 7.58
C HIS A 98 -3.77 -14.60 7.52
N THR A 99 -3.19 -14.37 6.34
CA THR A 99 -2.12 -13.41 6.14
C THR A 99 -2.53 -12.34 5.14
N LEU A 100 -2.06 -11.13 5.40
CA LEU A 100 -2.16 -10.00 4.50
C LEU A 100 -0.76 -9.46 4.24
N ASN A 101 -0.56 -8.91 3.06
CA ASN A 101 0.69 -8.23 2.71
C ASN A 101 0.34 -6.89 2.06
N GLY A 102 1.10 -5.85 2.39
CA GLY A 102 0.98 -4.54 1.77
C GLY A 102 2.33 -3.86 1.70
N SER A 103 2.66 -3.24 0.57
CA SER A 103 3.85 -2.39 0.48
C SER A 103 3.53 -0.98 0.99
N GLY A 104 4.33 -0.51 1.94
CA GLY A 104 4.28 0.86 2.45
C GLY A 104 5.05 1.82 1.55
N LEU A 105 4.79 1.69 0.31
CA LEU A 105 5.07 2.19 -1.02
C LEU A 105 6.45 1.81 -1.59
N ALA A 106 6.49 1.75 -2.92
CA ALA A 106 7.73 1.62 -3.68
C ALA A 106 8.48 2.97 -3.66
N ILE A 107 9.49 3.11 -2.78
CA ILE A 107 10.20 4.37 -2.49
C ILE A 107 10.73 5.04 -3.77
N GLY A 108 11.41 4.30 -4.65
CA GLY A 108 11.94 4.85 -5.89
C GLY A 108 10.86 5.43 -6.80
N ARG A 109 9.71 4.74 -6.93
CA ARG A 109 8.59 5.22 -7.73
C ARG A 109 7.88 6.40 -7.08
N THR A 110 7.81 6.43 -5.75
CA THR A 110 7.29 7.58 -5.00
C THR A 110 8.15 8.82 -5.25
N LEU A 111 9.48 8.67 -5.24
CA LEU A 111 10.39 9.76 -5.54
C LEU A 111 10.19 10.28 -6.97
N VAL A 112 10.11 9.38 -7.96
CA VAL A 112 9.82 9.77 -9.35
C VAL A 112 8.49 10.50 -9.45
N ALA A 113 7.44 10.00 -8.79
CA ALA A 113 6.13 10.62 -8.80
C ALA A 113 6.16 12.04 -8.20
N ILE A 114 6.88 12.26 -7.09
CA ILE A 114 7.06 13.58 -6.52
C ILE A 114 7.79 14.49 -7.51
N MET A 115 8.91 14.05 -8.05
CA MET A 115 9.71 14.87 -8.97
C MET A 115 8.92 15.26 -10.22
N GLU A 116 8.14 14.34 -10.81
CA GLU A 116 7.36 14.62 -12.01
C GLU A 116 6.13 15.51 -11.74
N ASN A 117 5.41 15.29 -10.63
CA ASN A 117 4.18 16.04 -10.32
C ASN A 117 4.47 17.44 -9.76
N TYR A 118 5.64 17.64 -9.14
CA TYR A 118 6.01 18.90 -8.49
C TYR A 118 7.07 19.71 -9.27
N GLN A 119 7.37 19.29 -10.51
CA GLN A 119 8.28 20.02 -11.39
C GLN A 119 7.64 21.32 -11.84
N ASN A 120 8.39 22.43 -11.72
CA ASN A 120 8.00 23.76 -12.16
C ASN A 120 8.53 24.06 -13.58
N GLU A 121 7.97 25.09 -14.23
CA GLU A 121 8.40 25.52 -15.57
C GLU A 121 9.87 25.93 -15.61
N ASP A 122 10.39 26.48 -14.53
CA ASP A 122 11.78 26.89 -14.35
C ASP A 122 12.74 25.73 -14.06
N ARG A 123 12.26 24.49 -14.17
CA ARG A 123 12.98 23.23 -13.89
C ARG A 123 13.36 23.03 -12.42
N THR A 124 12.81 23.80 -11.51
CA THR A 124 12.89 23.52 -10.09
C THR A 124 11.81 22.51 -9.69
N ILE A 125 11.93 21.92 -8.49
CA ILE A 125 10.95 21.01 -7.94
C ILE A 125 10.45 21.57 -6.63
N SER A 126 9.15 21.80 -6.53
CA SER A 126 8.52 22.19 -5.26
C SER A 126 8.55 20.99 -4.30
N VAL A 127 8.90 21.25 -3.05
CA VAL A 127 8.90 20.20 -2.01
C VAL A 127 7.51 20.13 -1.39
N PRO A 128 6.83 18.96 -1.42
CA PRO A 128 5.57 18.78 -0.73
C PRO A 128 5.66 19.20 0.74
N ASP A 129 4.65 19.88 1.24
CA ASP A 129 4.64 20.45 2.58
C ASP A 129 5.00 19.43 3.68
N VAL A 130 4.48 18.22 3.54
CA VAL A 130 4.73 17.13 4.48
C VAL A 130 6.20 16.70 4.56
N LEU A 131 6.99 16.96 3.51
CA LEU A 131 8.42 16.60 3.45
C LEU A 131 9.36 17.73 3.90
N ARG A 132 8.90 18.99 3.92
CA ARG A 132 9.74 20.14 4.30
C ARG A 132 10.43 20.01 5.66
N PRO A 133 9.75 19.48 6.71
CA PRO A 133 10.41 19.30 8.02
C PRO A 133 11.62 18.35 7.96
N TYR A 134 11.58 17.37 7.06
CA TYR A 134 12.67 16.37 6.89
C TYR A 134 13.82 16.92 6.03
N LEU A 135 13.60 18.03 5.31
CA LEU A 135 14.56 18.67 4.42
C LEU A 135 15.03 20.04 4.96
N GLY A 136 15.00 20.22 6.30
CA GLY A 136 15.44 21.45 6.95
C GLY A 136 14.60 22.67 6.61
N GLY A 137 13.32 22.49 6.26
CA GLY A 137 12.41 23.55 5.86
C GLY A 137 12.54 23.97 4.38
N CYS A 138 13.34 23.27 3.59
CA CYS A 138 13.49 23.55 2.16
C CYS A 138 12.15 23.37 1.45
N ASP A 139 11.70 24.42 0.73
CA ASP A 139 10.44 24.44 -0.03
C ASP A 139 10.64 24.16 -1.51
N ARG A 140 11.89 24.25 -2.00
CA ARG A 140 12.19 24.09 -3.43
C ARG A 140 13.59 23.51 -3.65
N ILE A 141 13.68 22.52 -4.51
CA ILE A 141 14.94 21.94 -5.01
C ILE A 141 15.28 22.62 -6.35
N GLN A 142 16.49 23.12 -6.52
CA GLN A 142 16.98 23.75 -7.74
C GLN A 142 18.37 23.23 -8.09
N ASN A 143 18.70 23.31 -9.37
CA ASN A 143 20.06 22.99 -9.80
C ASN A 143 21.04 24.01 -9.21
N ALA A 144 22.20 23.51 -8.79
CA ALA A 144 23.31 24.37 -8.33
C ALA A 144 23.93 25.14 -9.51
#